data_78239808c93a80cecd739c81f4d04822
#
_entry.id   78239808c93a80cecd739c81f4d04822
#
_cell.length_a   1.000
_cell.length_b   1.000
_cell.length_c   1.000
_cell.angle_alpha   90.00
_cell.angle_beta   90.00
_cell.angle_gamma   90.00
#
_symmetry.space_group_name_H-M   'P 1'
#
loop_
_entity.id
_entity.type
_entity.pdbx_description
1 polymer ?
#
loop_
_entity_poly.entity_id
_entity_poly.type
_entity_poly.pdbx_seq_one_letter_code
_entity_poly.pdbx_strand_id
1 'polypeptide(L)'
;MARRGGRAYEDIEQVFLNFGQIVAGLRGKAIDGALMIEPYGSATAHEGLGTIIDTTQDLFPNEEISFVFYGDQFARNRPDVARRYMKALLRGARDYNEAITKGRWNDTQEARDAARLLSKAVGMTTEQVARSFPQATSPDGAINLDPVRRVLAFFKARGMVPSATVTVDSVVDMSFAEAAVKELGPWRRKAP
;
A
#
# COMPACT_ATOMS: atom_id res chain seq x y z
N MET A 1 14.75 -7.04 10.41
CA MET A 1 15.13 -8.40 9.96
C MET A 1 16.59 -8.70 10.22
N ALA A 2 17.59 -8.03 9.67
CA ALA A 2 18.99 -8.32 9.88
C ALA A 2 19.37 -8.46 11.36
N ARG A 3 18.98 -7.51 12.22
CA ARG A 3 19.26 -7.58 13.67
C ARG A 3 18.64 -8.79 14.38
N ARG A 4 17.45 -9.27 13.96
CA ARG A 4 16.86 -10.50 14.51
C ARG A 4 17.68 -11.76 14.15
N GLY A 5 18.35 -11.73 12.99
CA GLY A 5 19.27 -12.77 12.54
C GLY A 5 20.72 -12.60 13.01
N GLY A 6 21.00 -11.65 13.93
CA GLY A 6 22.36 -11.38 14.40
C GLY A 6 23.28 -10.76 13.34
N ARG A 7 22.71 -10.15 12.30
CA ARG A 7 23.46 -9.51 11.20
C ARG A 7 23.30 -7.99 11.26
N ALA A 8 24.32 -7.28 10.77
CA ALA A 8 24.23 -5.86 10.52
C ALA A 8 23.49 -5.60 9.19
N TYR A 9 23.01 -4.37 9.02
CA TYR A 9 22.35 -3.95 7.77
C TYR A 9 23.35 -3.99 6.60
N GLU A 10 24.59 -3.68 6.87
CA GLU A 10 25.72 -3.63 5.95
C GLU A 10 26.14 -5.02 5.41
N ASP A 11 25.73 -6.09 6.11
CA ASP A 11 25.96 -7.48 5.67
C ASP A 11 25.00 -7.90 4.54
N ILE A 12 24.04 -7.04 4.17
CA ILE A 12 23.03 -7.31 3.14
C ILE A 12 23.40 -6.54 1.86
N GLU A 13 23.68 -7.26 0.80
CA GLU A 13 23.76 -6.65 -0.53
C GLU A 13 22.35 -6.29 -1.02
N GLN A 14 22.13 -4.99 -1.23
CA GLN A 14 20.83 -4.49 -1.67
C GLN A 14 20.84 -4.18 -3.16
N VAL A 15 19.85 -4.70 -3.88
CA VAL A 15 19.56 -4.37 -5.27
C VAL A 15 18.17 -3.79 -5.40
N PHE A 16 18.02 -2.72 -6.17
CA PHE A 16 16.75 -2.06 -6.42
C PHE A 16 16.16 -2.58 -7.73
N LEU A 17 15.07 -3.31 -7.64
CA LEU A 17 14.39 -3.96 -8.75
C LEU A 17 12.90 -3.60 -8.72
N ASN A 18 12.24 -3.54 -9.87
CA ASN A 18 10.78 -3.52 -9.90
C ASN A 18 10.21 -4.92 -9.59
N PHE A 19 8.91 -5.00 -9.26
CA PHE A 19 8.31 -6.26 -8.80
C PHE A 19 8.41 -7.40 -9.81
N GLY A 20 8.29 -7.12 -11.12
CA GLY A 20 8.50 -8.13 -12.16
C GLY A 20 9.94 -8.65 -12.22
N GLN A 21 10.92 -7.75 -12.07
CA GLN A 21 12.33 -8.12 -11.99
C GLN A 21 12.66 -8.91 -10.72
N ILE A 22 12.02 -8.60 -9.59
CA ILE A 22 12.16 -9.38 -8.36
C ILE A 22 11.67 -10.81 -8.59
N VAL A 23 10.50 -11.02 -9.20
CA VAL A 23 9.98 -12.36 -9.53
C VAL A 23 10.96 -13.12 -10.43
N ALA A 24 11.50 -12.47 -11.46
CA ALA A 24 12.49 -13.06 -12.34
C ALA A 24 13.80 -13.40 -11.60
N GLY A 25 14.26 -12.52 -10.70
CA GLY A 25 15.46 -12.71 -9.89
C GLY A 25 15.33 -13.90 -8.94
N LEU A 26 14.19 -14.04 -8.25
CA LEU A 26 13.91 -15.20 -7.40
C LEU A 26 13.85 -16.50 -8.21
N ARG A 27 13.16 -16.48 -9.37
CA ARG A 27 13.08 -17.64 -10.26
C ARG A 27 14.45 -18.06 -10.79
N GLY A 28 15.29 -17.09 -11.13
CA GLY A 28 16.66 -17.32 -11.60
C GLY A 28 17.68 -17.54 -10.47
N LYS A 29 17.26 -17.50 -9.19
CA LYS A 29 18.14 -17.57 -8.02
C LYS A 29 19.26 -16.51 -8.03
N ALA A 30 19.00 -15.36 -8.62
CA ALA A 30 19.91 -14.22 -8.65
C ALA A 30 19.80 -13.33 -7.40
N ILE A 31 18.71 -13.51 -6.63
CA ILE A 31 18.49 -12.88 -5.32
C ILE A 31 17.96 -13.91 -4.34
N ASP A 32 18.34 -13.77 -3.06
CA ASP A 32 17.97 -14.71 -1.99
C ASP A 32 16.65 -14.36 -1.31
N GLY A 33 16.24 -13.10 -1.38
CA GLY A 33 15.02 -12.62 -0.75
C GLY A 33 14.59 -11.25 -1.28
N ALA A 34 13.36 -10.86 -0.99
CA ALA A 34 12.82 -9.59 -1.45
C ALA A 34 11.76 -9.05 -0.49
N LEU A 35 11.61 -7.73 -0.46
CA LEU A 35 10.43 -7.07 0.04
C LEU A 35 9.46 -6.86 -1.13
N MET A 36 8.26 -7.43 -1.02
CA MET A 36 7.26 -7.40 -2.09
C MET A 36 5.93 -6.84 -1.57
N ILE A 37 5.13 -6.34 -2.49
CA ILE A 37 3.74 -5.96 -2.22
C ILE A 37 2.80 -7.02 -2.78
N GLU A 38 1.56 -7.05 -2.27
CA GLU A 38 0.50 -7.85 -2.85
C GLU A 38 0.00 -7.23 -4.18
N PRO A 39 -0.37 -8.04 -5.15
CA PRO A 39 -0.51 -9.51 -5.13
C PRO A 39 0.78 -10.29 -5.48
N TYR A 40 1.90 -9.61 -5.73
CA TYR A 40 3.16 -10.25 -6.17
C TYR A 40 3.74 -11.21 -5.12
N GLY A 41 3.65 -10.86 -3.82
CA GLY A 41 4.14 -11.70 -2.73
C GLY A 41 3.44 -13.05 -2.71
N SER A 42 2.12 -13.04 -2.67
CA SER A 42 1.32 -14.28 -2.70
C SER A 42 1.51 -15.07 -3.98
N ALA A 43 1.53 -14.42 -5.15
CA ALA A 43 1.75 -15.10 -6.42
C ALA A 43 3.11 -15.81 -6.46
N THR A 44 4.17 -15.15 -6.03
CA THR A 44 5.53 -15.72 -5.94
C THR A 44 5.58 -16.95 -5.02
N ALA A 45 4.91 -16.88 -3.86
CA ALA A 45 4.82 -18.01 -2.94
C ALA A 45 4.01 -19.18 -3.53
N HIS A 46 2.89 -18.90 -4.20
CA HIS A 46 2.08 -19.92 -4.87
C HIS A 46 2.80 -20.62 -6.03
N GLU A 47 3.69 -19.91 -6.73
CA GLU A 47 4.55 -20.49 -7.76
C GLU A 47 5.73 -21.30 -7.18
N GLY A 48 5.88 -21.36 -5.86
CA GLY A 48 6.97 -22.07 -5.21
C GLY A 48 8.34 -21.41 -5.36
N LEU A 49 8.38 -20.13 -5.74
CA LEU A 49 9.63 -19.38 -5.92
C LEU A 49 10.22 -18.85 -4.61
N GLY A 50 9.46 -18.90 -3.53
CA GLY A 50 9.90 -18.48 -2.21
C GLY A 50 8.84 -18.72 -1.14
N THR A 51 9.19 -18.43 0.11
CA THR A 51 8.29 -18.52 1.26
C THR A 51 8.15 -17.15 1.89
N ILE A 52 6.91 -16.75 2.21
CA ILE A 52 6.64 -15.53 2.98
C ILE A 52 7.10 -15.81 4.42
N ILE A 53 8.13 -15.10 4.87
CA ILE A 53 8.73 -15.28 6.20
C ILE A 53 8.17 -14.29 7.23
N ASP A 54 7.68 -13.14 6.75
CA ASP A 54 7.14 -12.09 7.63
C ASP A 54 6.25 -11.14 6.81
N THR A 55 5.35 -10.45 7.46
CA THR A 55 4.56 -9.39 6.84
C THR A 55 4.84 -8.03 7.48
N THR A 56 4.53 -6.94 6.78
CA THR A 56 4.63 -5.60 7.38
C THR A 56 3.72 -5.44 8.59
N GLN A 57 2.57 -6.13 8.62
CA GLN A 57 1.68 -6.13 9.77
C GLN A 57 2.33 -6.78 11.00
N ASP A 58 3.14 -7.83 10.82
CA ASP A 58 3.83 -8.51 11.92
C ASP A 58 5.03 -7.72 12.43
N LEU A 59 5.73 -7.02 11.52
CA LEU A 59 6.93 -6.24 11.83
C LEU A 59 6.62 -4.84 12.35
N PHE A 60 5.64 -4.19 11.73
CA PHE A 60 5.25 -2.80 11.97
C PHE A 60 3.73 -2.67 11.88
N PRO A 61 2.98 -3.06 12.93
CA PRO A 61 1.52 -2.98 12.93
C PRO A 61 1.02 -1.57 12.61
N ASN A 62 0.00 -1.49 11.76
CA ASN A 62 -0.63 -0.24 11.31
C ASN A 62 0.33 0.72 10.58
N GLU A 63 1.37 0.19 9.92
CA GLU A 63 2.28 1.00 9.10
C GLU A 63 1.57 1.52 7.83
N GLU A 64 1.87 2.77 7.47
CA GLU A 64 1.42 3.36 6.22
C GLU A 64 2.41 3.03 5.09
N ILE A 65 1.94 2.32 4.06
CA ILE A 65 2.79 1.80 2.99
C ILE A 65 2.66 2.64 1.72
N SER A 66 1.48 3.18 1.45
CA SER A 66 1.17 3.87 0.20
C SER A 66 0.41 5.16 0.45
N PHE A 67 0.68 6.16 -0.37
CA PHE A 67 0.04 7.46 -0.30
C PHE A 67 -0.45 7.90 -1.67
N VAL A 68 -1.48 8.72 -1.69
CA VAL A 68 -1.90 9.46 -2.87
C VAL A 68 -1.21 10.81 -2.86
N PHE A 69 -0.52 11.14 -3.94
CA PHE A 69 0.19 12.40 -4.08
C PHE A 69 -0.49 13.29 -5.10
N TYR A 70 -0.61 14.56 -4.77
CA TYR A 70 -0.91 15.61 -5.73
C TYR A 70 0.33 16.48 -5.93
N GLY A 71 0.64 16.81 -7.17
CA GLY A 71 1.64 17.85 -7.42
C GLY A 71 1.10 19.21 -6.94
N ASP A 72 1.95 20.01 -6.33
CA ASP A 72 1.59 21.31 -5.75
C ASP A 72 0.82 22.23 -6.71
N GLN A 73 1.29 22.30 -7.95
CA GLN A 73 0.61 23.13 -8.97
C GLN A 73 -0.78 22.59 -9.32
N PHE A 74 -0.93 21.25 -9.37
CA PHE A 74 -2.23 20.64 -9.62
C PHE A 74 -3.19 20.90 -8.46
N ALA A 75 -2.74 20.70 -7.22
CA ALA A 75 -3.58 20.92 -6.05
C ALA A 75 -4.05 22.39 -5.94
N ARG A 76 -3.15 23.34 -6.22
CA ARG A 76 -3.47 24.79 -6.18
C ARG A 76 -4.30 25.28 -7.35
N ASN A 77 -3.97 24.84 -8.57
CA ASN A 77 -4.59 25.40 -9.79
C ASN A 77 -5.87 24.65 -10.21
N ARG A 78 -6.04 23.40 -9.75
CA ARG A 78 -7.16 22.54 -10.11
C ARG A 78 -7.80 21.84 -8.87
N PRO A 79 -8.09 22.60 -7.79
CA PRO A 79 -8.60 22.01 -6.54
C PRO A 79 -9.96 21.30 -6.71
N ASP A 80 -10.78 21.78 -7.65
CA ASP A 80 -12.05 21.16 -8.03
C ASP A 80 -11.85 19.75 -8.62
N VAL A 81 -10.86 19.59 -9.48
CA VAL A 81 -10.51 18.29 -10.09
C VAL A 81 -9.92 17.36 -9.04
N ALA A 82 -9.02 17.88 -8.20
CA ALA A 82 -8.40 17.12 -7.10
C ALA A 82 -9.46 16.57 -6.12
N ARG A 83 -10.47 17.39 -5.75
CA ARG A 83 -11.59 16.96 -4.90
C ARG A 83 -12.44 15.87 -5.57
N ARG A 84 -12.77 16.04 -6.86
CA ARG A 84 -13.53 15.02 -7.61
C ARG A 84 -12.76 13.71 -7.72
N TYR A 85 -11.46 13.78 -7.95
CA TYR A 85 -10.59 12.60 -7.96
C TYR A 85 -10.59 11.89 -6.59
N MET A 86 -10.36 12.65 -5.50
CA MET A 86 -10.37 12.08 -4.15
C MET A 86 -11.73 11.44 -3.81
N LYS A 87 -12.84 12.09 -4.18
CA LYS A 87 -14.18 11.54 -3.99
C LYS A 87 -14.38 10.22 -4.74
N ALA A 88 -13.89 10.12 -5.99
CA ALA A 88 -13.93 8.89 -6.77
C ALA A 88 -13.06 7.79 -6.14
N LEU A 89 -11.86 8.15 -5.69
CA LEU A 89 -10.96 7.24 -4.99
C LEU A 89 -11.58 6.67 -3.72
N LEU A 90 -12.19 7.51 -2.88
CA LEU A 90 -12.83 7.04 -1.64
C LEU A 90 -14.05 6.16 -1.93
N ARG A 91 -14.81 6.40 -2.99
CA ARG A 91 -15.85 5.45 -3.41
C ARG A 91 -15.27 4.08 -3.73
N GLY A 92 -14.21 4.02 -4.54
CA GLY A 92 -13.52 2.76 -4.85
C GLY A 92 -12.93 2.09 -3.61
N ALA A 93 -12.35 2.86 -2.69
CA ALA A 93 -11.83 2.33 -1.42
C ALA A 93 -12.95 1.73 -0.55
N ARG A 94 -14.14 2.34 -0.53
CA ARG A 94 -15.31 1.83 0.19
C ARG A 94 -15.84 0.55 -0.43
N ASP A 95 -15.99 0.49 -1.75
CA ASP A 95 -16.40 -0.72 -2.48
C ASP A 95 -15.39 -1.85 -2.25
N TYR A 96 -14.09 -1.54 -2.27
CA TYR A 96 -13.04 -2.48 -1.95
C TYR A 96 -13.14 -3.00 -0.51
N ASN A 97 -13.42 -2.13 0.48
CA ASN A 97 -13.59 -2.53 1.86
C ASN A 97 -14.84 -3.41 2.09
N GLU A 98 -15.90 -3.25 1.30
CA GLU A 98 -17.06 -4.17 1.32
C GLU A 98 -16.67 -5.57 0.81
N ALA A 99 -15.72 -5.66 -0.11
CA ALA A 99 -15.26 -6.92 -0.70
C ALA A 99 -14.36 -7.75 0.24
N ILE A 100 -13.87 -7.18 1.36
CA ILE A 100 -12.93 -7.84 2.27
C ILE A 100 -13.42 -7.84 3.72
N THR A 101 -13.08 -8.89 4.46
CA THR A 101 -13.35 -8.99 5.90
C THR A 101 -12.15 -9.63 6.59
N LYS A 102 -11.67 -9.01 7.68
CA LYS A 102 -10.54 -9.51 8.48
C LYS A 102 -9.31 -9.86 7.62
N GLY A 103 -8.98 -9.01 6.64
CA GLY A 103 -7.83 -9.20 5.75
C GLY A 103 -7.97 -10.35 4.75
N ARG A 104 -9.19 -10.77 4.42
CA ARG A 104 -9.49 -11.81 3.44
C ARG A 104 -10.57 -11.36 2.47
N TRP A 105 -10.50 -11.83 1.24
CA TRP A 105 -11.58 -11.67 0.27
C TRP A 105 -12.83 -12.41 0.75
N ASN A 106 -13.97 -11.75 0.65
CA ASN A 106 -15.27 -12.35 0.93
C ASN A 106 -15.65 -13.30 -0.23
N ASP A 107 -16.48 -14.30 0.06
CA ASP A 107 -17.07 -15.13 -1.00
C ASP A 107 -18.40 -14.50 -1.50
N THR A 108 -18.28 -13.33 -2.10
CA THR A 108 -19.41 -12.58 -2.66
C THR A 108 -19.14 -12.16 -4.11
N GLN A 109 -20.21 -11.75 -4.81
CA GLN A 109 -20.07 -11.25 -6.19
C GLN A 109 -19.24 -9.97 -6.23
N GLU A 110 -19.42 -9.07 -5.26
CA GLU A 110 -18.67 -7.83 -5.13
C GLU A 110 -17.15 -8.09 -4.99
N ALA A 111 -16.78 -9.09 -4.19
CA ALA A 111 -15.37 -9.47 -4.04
C ALA A 111 -14.79 -10.05 -5.35
N ARG A 112 -15.55 -10.87 -6.08
CA ARG A 112 -15.14 -11.37 -7.40
C ARG A 112 -14.99 -10.24 -8.41
N ASP A 113 -15.91 -9.28 -8.40
CA ASP A 113 -15.85 -8.11 -9.30
C ASP A 113 -14.66 -7.19 -8.95
N ALA A 114 -14.39 -6.96 -7.66
CA ALA A 114 -13.23 -6.21 -7.21
C ALA A 114 -11.91 -6.90 -7.65
N ALA A 115 -11.79 -8.21 -7.43
CA ALA A 115 -10.63 -8.98 -7.88
C ALA A 115 -10.43 -8.91 -9.39
N ARG A 116 -11.53 -8.98 -10.18
CA ARG A 116 -11.50 -8.86 -11.64
C ARG A 116 -11.08 -7.46 -12.12
N LEU A 117 -11.51 -6.40 -11.43
CA LEU A 117 -11.07 -5.03 -11.74
C LEU A 117 -9.60 -4.83 -11.43
N LEU A 118 -9.16 -5.28 -10.26
CA LEU A 118 -7.76 -5.19 -9.84
C LEU A 118 -6.84 -6.00 -10.75
N SER A 119 -7.24 -7.21 -11.15
CA SER A 119 -6.43 -8.06 -12.03
C SER A 119 -6.05 -7.36 -13.33
N LYS A 120 -6.98 -6.60 -13.91
CA LYS A 120 -6.71 -5.78 -15.10
C LYS A 120 -5.71 -4.66 -14.84
N ALA A 121 -5.81 -4.03 -13.67
CA ALA A 121 -4.95 -2.91 -13.30
C ALA A 121 -3.51 -3.35 -13.01
N VAL A 122 -3.33 -4.53 -12.40
CA VAL A 122 -1.99 -5.04 -12.03
C VAL A 122 -1.39 -6.01 -13.06
N GLY A 123 -2.12 -6.34 -14.14
CA GLY A 123 -1.63 -7.24 -15.19
C GLY A 123 -1.51 -8.70 -14.75
N MET A 124 -2.35 -9.14 -13.81
CA MET A 124 -2.37 -10.51 -13.28
C MET A 124 -3.72 -11.18 -13.58
N THR A 125 -3.81 -12.50 -13.35
CA THR A 125 -5.10 -13.18 -13.48
C THR A 125 -6.02 -12.87 -12.28
N THR A 126 -7.32 -12.95 -12.49
CA THR A 126 -8.31 -12.77 -11.40
C THR A 126 -8.08 -13.79 -10.27
N GLU A 127 -7.69 -15.02 -10.63
CA GLU A 127 -7.40 -16.07 -9.66
C GLU A 127 -6.19 -15.74 -8.78
N GLN A 128 -5.10 -15.21 -9.36
CA GLN A 128 -3.93 -14.77 -8.60
C GLN A 128 -4.29 -13.66 -7.61
N VAL A 129 -5.08 -12.67 -8.04
CA VAL A 129 -5.55 -11.59 -7.16
C VAL A 129 -6.46 -12.14 -6.06
N ALA A 130 -7.42 -12.99 -6.39
CA ALA A 130 -8.36 -13.57 -5.41
C ALA A 130 -7.68 -14.46 -4.36
N ARG A 131 -6.52 -15.03 -4.68
CA ARG A 131 -5.70 -15.83 -3.74
C ARG A 131 -4.70 -14.99 -2.94
N SER A 132 -4.50 -13.73 -3.29
CA SER A 132 -3.59 -12.84 -2.57
C SER A 132 -4.23 -12.29 -1.29
N PHE A 133 -3.41 -11.81 -0.37
CA PHE A 133 -3.90 -11.06 0.78
C PHE A 133 -4.35 -9.66 0.30
N PRO A 134 -5.60 -9.26 0.53
CA PRO A 134 -6.04 -7.91 0.20
C PRO A 134 -5.33 -6.90 1.11
N GLN A 135 -4.75 -5.86 0.52
CA GLN A 135 -4.11 -4.79 1.26
C GLN A 135 -5.16 -3.99 2.03
N ALA A 136 -4.84 -3.60 3.27
CA ALA A 136 -5.68 -2.67 4.00
C ALA A 136 -5.68 -1.29 3.32
N THR A 137 -6.84 -0.66 3.22
CA THR A 137 -6.99 0.71 2.76
C THR A 137 -8.03 1.43 3.60
N SER A 138 -7.81 2.70 3.90
CA SER A 138 -8.79 3.49 4.63
C SER A 138 -9.98 3.83 3.72
N PRO A 139 -11.23 3.46 4.09
CA PRO A 139 -12.42 3.78 3.31
C PRO A 139 -12.77 5.29 3.32
N ASP A 140 -12.24 6.03 4.28
CA ASP A 140 -12.41 7.47 4.43
C ASP A 140 -11.11 8.26 4.21
N GLY A 141 -10.05 7.60 3.74
CA GLY A 141 -8.78 8.23 3.40
C GLY A 141 -7.98 8.69 4.60
N ALA A 142 -8.28 8.22 5.81
CA ALA A 142 -7.52 8.58 6.99
C ALA A 142 -6.10 8.02 6.90
N ILE A 143 -5.12 8.81 7.32
CA ILE A 143 -3.71 8.44 7.39
C ILE A 143 -3.32 8.32 8.87
N ASN A 144 -2.65 7.22 9.24
CA ASN A 144 -2.00 7.11 10.54
C ASN A 144 -0.69 7.91 10.49
N LEU A 145 -0.63 9.04 11.18
CA LEU A 145 0.53 9.93 11.12
C LEU A 145 1.73 9.45 11.95
N ASP A 146 1.55 8.55 12.90
CA ASP A 146 2.65 8.08 13.73
C ASP A 146 3.70 7.27 12.97
N PRO A 147 3.33 6.29 12.12
CA PRO A 147 4.28 5.67 11.20
C PRO A 147 4.97 6.68 10.29
N VAL A 148 4.23 7.64 9.73
CA VAL A 148 4.80 8.67 8.85
C VAL A 148 5.87 9.49 9.58
N ARG A 149 5.62 9.87 10.83
CA ARG A 149 6.61 10.57 11.66
C ARG A 149 7.85 9.73 11.92
N ARG A 150 7.68 8.42 12.22
CA ARG A 150 8.81 7.49 12.42
C ARG A 150 9.67 7.35 11.17
N VAL A 151 9.04 7.14 10.02
CA VAL A 151 9.72 6.99 8.73
C VAL A 151 10.44 8.28 8.35
N LEU A 152 9.81 9.44 8.53
CA LEU A 152 10.44 10.74 8.27
C LEU A 152 11.67 10.95 9.17
N ALA A 153 11.57 10.64 10.47
CA ALA A 153 12.69 10.73 11.40
C ALA A 153 13.84 9.80 10.99
N PHE A 154 13.53 8.57 10.57
CA PHE A 154 14.52 7.63 10.09
C PHE A 154 15.27 8.15 8.84
N PHE A 155 14.58 8.70 7.86
CA PHE A 155 15.20 9.24 6.66
C PHE A 155 15.99 10.51 6.93
N LYS A 156 15.51 11.38 7.86
CA LYS A 156 16.28 12.55 8.32
C LYS A 156 17.59 12.15 8.97
N ALA A 157 17.55 11.18 9.89
CA ALA A 157 18.76 10.68 10.58
C ALA A 157 19.82 10.10 9.61
N ARG A 158 19.41 9.69 8.41
CA ARG A 158 20.31 9.17 7.35
C ARG A 158 20.68 10.22 6.31
N GLY A 159 20.30 11.48 6.49
CA GLY A 159 20.57 12.54 5.51
C GLY A 159 19.83 12.38 4.18
N MET A 160 18.81 11.54 4.11
CA MET A 160 18.05 11.29 2.89
C MET A 160 16.95 12.33 2.65
N VAL A 161 16.62 13.14 3.63
CA VAL A 161 15.71 14.27 3.53
C VAL A 161 16.53 15.55 3.50
N PRO A 162 16.51 16.30 2.37
CA PRO A 162 17.46 17.42 2.15
C PRO A 162 17.20 18.64 3.04
N SER A 163 16.04 18.72 3.69
CA SER A 163 15.68 19.85 4.55
C SER A 163 15.26 19.41 5.95
N ALA A 164 15.91 20.02 6.96
CA ALA A 164 15.52 19.85 8.35
C ALA A 164 14.11 20.40 8.64
N THR A 165 13.60 21.31 7.80
CA THR A 165 12.30 21.98 7.98
C THR A 165 11.11 21.13 7.50
N VAL A 166 11.33 20.05 6.74
CA VAL A 166 10.25 19.15 6.32
C VAL A 166 9.64 18.50 7.57
N THR A 167 8.36 18.66 7.75
CA THR A 167 7.56 18.02 8.81
C THR A 167 6.43 17.22 8.18
N VAL A 168 5.79 16.34 8.96
CA VAL A 168 4.60 15.61 8.48
C VAL A 168 3.52 16.61 8.08
N ASP A 169 3.29 17.64 8.88
CA ASP A 169 2.27 18.65 8.61
C ASP A 169 2.56 19.50 7.37
N SER A 170 3.82 19.54 6.92
CA SER A 170 4.19 20.24 5.68
C SER A 170 3.99 19.43 4.40
N VAL A 171 3.76 18.13 4.52
CA VAL A 171 3.65 17.21 3.36
C VAL A 171 2.35 16.41 3.33
N VAL A 172 1.59 16.39 4.43
CA VAL A 172 0.29 15.72 4.52
C VAL A 172 -0.82 16.75 4.53
N ASP A 173 -1.67 16.73 3.51
CA ASP A 173 -2.86 17.56 3.40
C ASP A 173 -4.11 16.67 3.36
N MET A 174 -4.86 16.64 4.45
CA MET A 174 -6.08 15.85 4.58
C MET A 174 -7.33 16.56 4.04
N SER A 175 -7.23 17.82 3.65
CA SER A 175 -8.39 18.66 3.26
C SER A 175 -9.20 18.08 2.11
N PHE A 176 -8.56 17.41 1.16
CA PHE A 176 -9.22 16.76 0.03
C PHE A 176 -10.03 15.52 0.45
N ALA A 177 -9.47 14.71 1.35
CA ALA A 177 -10.17 13.53 1.90
C ALA A 177 -11.33 13.96 2.80
N GLU A 178 -11.11 14.92 3.68
CA GLU A 178 -12.15 15.49 4.55
C GLU A 178 -13.31 16.09 3.76
N ALA A 179 -13.02 16.86 2.69
CA ALA A 179 -14.04 17.38 1.80
C ALA A 179 -14.85 16.26 1.12
N ALA A 180 -14.18 15.20 0.67
CA ALA A 180 -14.85 14.06 0.06
C ALA A 180 -15.73 13.31 1.07
N VAL A 181 -15.23 13.10 2.30
CA VAL A 181 -16.03 12.47 3.39
C VAL A 181 -17.22 13.32 3.77
N LYS A 182 -17.07 14.66 3.82
CA LYS A 182 -18.19 15.57 4.08
C LYS A 182 -19.32 15.42 3.07
N GLU A 183 -18.99 15.19 1.80
CA GLU A 183 -19.99 15.00 0.74
C GLU A 183 -20.57 13.56 0.72
N LEU A 184 -19.77 12.54 1.03
CA LEU A 184 -20.17 11.13 0.97
C LEU A 184 -20.82 10.63 2.27
N GLY A 185 -20.65 11.35 3.37
CA GLY A 185 -20.86 10.88 4.73
C GLY A 185 -19.72 9.93 5.18
N PRO A 186 -19.54 9.68 6.51
CA PRO A 186 -18.58 8.70 7.00
C PRO A 186 -18.98 7.29 6.54
N TRP A 187 -17.97 6.50 6.17
CA TRP A 187 -18.25 5.13 5.75
C TRP A 187 -18.73 4.26 6.90
N ARG A 188 -19.72 3.46 6.60
CA ARG A 188 -20.20 2.38 7.46
C ARG A 188 -20.36 1.14 6.60
N ARG A 189 -19.77 0.03 7.07
CA ARG A 189 -19.95 -1.26 6.37
C ARG A 189 -21.45 -1.57 6.23
N LYS A 190 -21.84 -2.00 5.05
CA LYS A 190 -23.21 -2.50 4.84
C LYS A 190 -23.43 -3.71 5.73
N ALA A 191 -24.63 -3.80 6.30
CA ALA A 191 -25.01 -5.02 7.01
C ALA A 191 -25.03 -6.20 6.03
N PRO A 192 -24.62 -7.39 6.47
CA PRO A 192 -24.65 -8.61 5.65
C PRO A 192 -26.08 -8.98 5.24
#